data_1610e9e7f0d90b546011af7682e36306
#
_entry.id   1610e9e7f0d90b546011af7682e36306
#
_cell.length_a   1.000
_cell.length_b   1.000
_cell.length_c   1.000
_cell.angle_alpha   90.00
_cell.angle_beta   90.00
_cell.angle_gamma   90.00
#
_symmetry.space_group_name_H-M   'P 1'
#
loop_
_entity.id
_entity.type
_entity.pdbx_description
1 polymer ?
#
loop_
_entity_poly.entity_id
_entity_poly.type
_entity_poly.pdbx_seq_one_letter_code
_entity_poly.pdbx_strand_id
1 'polypeptide(L)'
;DAKIVLQTEMSRANNVPTFYNTIGSQVDYDIIGFSYYPDWHGPLANLRSVLNKLETQHADKDIMVVETGYEAKWQIGDTYSPSQLGWELSEEGQRQFAADLVDELNKHPKVTGLFWWMPEDNEFWADKDPALKAWWNASLYTQNTGKPLAAMFEMQRFLNSTPSAVEKVTTEGAKSQTSNIWYNLQGQRVSSPKAKGVYINGGRKIVVK
;
A
#
# COMPACT_ATOMS: atom_id res chain seq x y z
N ASP A 1 3.05 14.51 -19.25
CA ASP A 1 1.82 15.23 -18.93
C ASP A 1 1.24 14.69 -17.61
N ALA A 2 0.62 15.59 -16.81
CA ALA A 2 -0.03 15.19 -15.58
C ALA A 2 -1.29 14.37 -15.88
N LYS A 3 -1.58 13.37 -15.02
CA LYS A 3 -2.79 12.56 -15.10
C LYS A 3 -3.85 13.11 -14.15
N ILE A 4 -5.10 13.10 -14.60
CA ILE A 4 -6.26 13.54 -13.82
C ILE A 4 -6.92 12.32 -13.19
N VAL A 5 -6.99 12.30 -11.85
CA VAL A 5 -7.75 11.31 -11.08
C VAL A 5 -9.10 11.91 -10.72
N LEU A 6 -10.18 11.33 -11.22
CA LEU A 6 -11.53 11.67 -10.76
C LEU A 6 -11.88 10.78 -9.56
N GLN A 7 -12.24 11.38 -8.41
CA GLN A 7 -12.46 10.65 -7.18
C GLN A 7 -13.93 10.64 -6.75
N THR A 8 -14.37 9.52 -6.18
CA THR A 8 -15.60 9.36 -5.41
C THR A 8 -15.37 8.46 -4.20
N GLU A 9 -16.38 8.17 -3.41
CA GLU A 9 -16.28 7.23 -2.28
C GLU A 9 -17.22 6.02 -2.49
N MET A 10 -16.93 4.92 -1.79
CA MET A 10 -17.62 3.65 -1.96
C MET A 10 -18.74 3.43 -0.92
N SER A 11 -19.62 4.42 -0.69
CA SER A 11 -20.68 4.30 0.33
C SER A 11 -21.66 3.14 0.08
N ARG A 12 -21.76 2.68 -1.16
CA ARG A 12 -22.48 1.44 -1.52
C ARG A 12 -21.80 0.78 -2.72
N ALA A 13 -21.86 -0.54 -2.81
CA ALA A 13 -21.20 -1.31 -3.87
C ALA A 13 -21.58 -0.92 -5.32
N ASN A 14 -22.64 -0.15 -5.51
CA ASN A 14 -23.05 0.34 -6.84
C ASN A 14 -22.77 1.83 -7.05
N ASN A 15 -22.41 2.60 -6.03
CA ASN A 15 -22.21 4.04 -6.18
C ASN A 15 -21.06 4.38 -7.10
N VAL A 16 -19.93 3.71 -6.95
CA VAL A 16 -18.73 3.97 -7.75
C VAL A 16 -19.00 3.72 -9.25
N PRO A 17 -19.47 2.54 -9.68
CA PRO A 17 -19.80 2.33 -11.09
C PRO A 17 -20.86 3.31 -11.60
N THR A 18 -21.90 3.60 -10.82
CA THR A 18 -22.95 4.55 -11.19
C THR A 18 -22.41 5.97 -11.37
N PHE A 19 -21.51 6.41 -10.47
CA PHE A 19 -20.86 7.71 -10.57
C PHE A 19 -20.09 7.84 -11.89
N TYR A 20 -19.25 6.88 -12.22
CA TYR A 20 -18.43 6.93 -13.44
C TYR A 20 -19.27 6.76 -14.71
N ASN A 21 -20.34 5.98 -14.67
CA ASN A 21 -21.26 5.85 -15.81
C ASN A 21 -22.07 7.13 -16.07
N THR A 22 -22.28 7.96 -15.05
CA THR A 22 -23.09 9.19 -15.13
C THR A 22 -22.22 10.42 -15.28
N ILE A 23 -21.38 10.71 -14.28
CA ILE A 23 -20.57 11.94 -14.24
C ILE A 23 -19.31 11.77 -15.09
N GLY A 24 -18.68 10.60 -15.02
CA GLY A 24 -17.45 10.32 -15.76
C GLY A 24 -17.60 10.48 -17.27
N SER A 25 -18.79 10.24 -17.81
CA SER A 25 -19.07 10.48 -19.24
C SER A 25 -19.13 11.97 -19.65
N GLN A 26 -19.18 12.88 -18.67
CA GLN A 26 -19.35 14.33 -18.87
C GLN A 26 -18.08 15.12 -18.59
N VAL A 27 -17.03 14.50 -18.05
CA VAL A 27 -15.75 15.15 -17.70
C VAL A 27 -14.59 14.35 -18.25
N ASP A 28 -13.52 15.04 -18.59
CA ASP A 28 -12.29 14.40 -19.03
C ASP A 28 -11.41 14.03 -17.82
N TYR A 29 -11.03 12.74 -17.73
CA TYR A 29 -10.16 12.21 -16.69
C TYR A 29 -9.40 10.98 -17.19
N ASP A 30 -8.28 10.68 -16.56
CA ASP A 30 -7.39 9.57 -16.93
C ASP A 30 -7.61 8.32 -16.06
N ILE A 31 -7.88 8.52 -14.77
CA ILE A 31 -7.83 7.47 -13.75
C ILE A 31 -9.09 7.54 -12.88
N ILE A 32 -9.68 6.39 -12.64
CA ILE A 32 -10.76 6.18 -11.69
C ILE A 32 -10.18 6.13 -10.28
N GLY A 33 -10.56 7.06 -9.40
CA GLY A 33 -10.18 7.07 -7.99
C GLY A 33 -11.38 6.84 -7.08
N PHE A 34 -11.23 6.03 -6.04
CA PHE A 34 -12.27 5.94 -5.01
C PHE A 34 -11.69 5.60 -3.64
N SER A 35 -12.41 6.01 -2.59
CA SER A 35 -12.07 5.70 -1.19
C SER A 35 -12.76 4.40 -0.78
N TYR A 36 -12.01 3.52 -0.10
CA TYR A 36 -12.52 2.29 0.48
C TYR A 36 -12.11 2.16 1.95
N TYR A 37 -13.09 2.16 2.81
CA TYR A 37 -12.92 1.94 4.26
C TYR A 37 -13.88 0.82 4.69
N PRO A 38 -13.39 -0.31 5.21
CA PRO A 38 -14.26 -1.46 5.49
C PRO A 38 -15.37 -1.15 6.49
N ASP A 39 -15.13 -0.29 7.47
CA ASP A 39 -16.10 0.09 8.50
C ASP A 39 -17.39 0.72 7.94
N TRP A 40 -17.30 1.40 6.79
CA TRP A 40 -18.45 1.98 6.10
C TRP A 40 -18.87 1.20 4.86
N HIS A 41 -17.89 0.63 4.17
CA HIS A 41 -18.09 0.07 2.83
C HIS A 41 -18.21 -1.46 2.83
N GLY A 42 -17.93 -2.10 3.98
CA GLY A 42 -18.07 -3.54 4.17
C GLY A 42 -16.85 -4.36 3.74
N PRO A 43 -16.98 -5.69 3.70
CA PRO A 43 -15.90 -6.61 3.47
C PRO A 43 -15.31 -6.50 2.06
N LEU A 44 -14.10 -7.05 1.86
CA LEU A 44 -13.41 -7.08 0.56
C LEU A 44 -14.24 -7.67 -0.59
N ALA A 45 -15.24 -8.49 -0.29
CA ALA A 45 -16.18 -8.97 -1.31
C ALA A 45 -16.95 -7.83 -2.00
N ASN A 46 -17.26 -6.75 -1.25
CA ASN A 46 -17.90 -5.55 -1.81
C ASN A 46 -16.92 -4.81 -2.71
N LEU A 47 -15.68 -4.62 -2.26
CA LEU A 47 -14.61 -4.00 -3.05
C LEU A 47 -14.36 -4.78 -4.35
N ARG A 48 -14.23 -6.10 -4.27
CA ARG A 48 -14.07 -6.98 -5.45
C ARG A 48 -15.22 -6.80 -6.44
N SER A 49 -16.46 -6.72 -5.96
CA SER A 49 -17.63 -6.50 -6.82
C SER A 49 -17.55 -5.17 -7.57
N VAL A 50 -17.08 -4.11 -6.90
CA VAL A 50 -16.86 -2.79 -7.51
C VAL A 50 -15.76 -2.86 -8.56
N LEU A 51 -14.60 -3.42 -8.23
CA LEU A 51 -13.45 -3.53 -9.14
C LEU A 51 -13.81 -4.32 -10.40
N ASN A 52 -14.46 -5.48 -10.27
CA ASN A 52 -14.91 -6.27 -11.43
C ASN A 52 -15.82 -5.49 -12.36
N LYS A 53 -16.74 -4.67 -11.81
CA LYS A 53 -17.63 -3.83 -12.62
C LYS A 53 -16.87 -2.72 -13.33
N LEU A 54 -15.96 -2.03 -12.62
CA LEU A 54 -15.15 -0.96 -13.20
C LEU A 54 -14.24 -1.49 -14.31
N GLU A 55 -13.55 -2.59 -14.10
CA GLU A 55 -12.68 -3.22 -15.11
C GLU A 55 -13.46 -3.65 -16.36
N THR A 56 -14.74 -4.04 -16.20
CA THR A 56 -15.61 -4.41 -17.33
C THR A 56 -16.17 -3.19 -18.05
N GLN A 57 -16.61 -2.17 -17.31
CA GLN A 57 -17.34 -1.02 -17.86
C GLN A 57 -16.42 0.11 -18.33
N HIS A 58 -15.19 0.18 -17.78
CA HIS A 58 -14.19 1.23 -18.04
C HIS A 58 -12.82 0.60 -18.33
N ALA A 59 -12.77 -0.34 -19.27
CA ALA A 59 -11.55 -1.11 -19.59
C ALA A 59 -10.38 -0.26 -20.11
N ASP A 60 -10.65 0.97 -20.55
CA ASP A 60 -9.69 1.96 -21.01
C ASP A 60 -9.06 2.79 -19.88
N LYS A 61 -9.56 2.68 -18.64
CA LYS A 61 -9.09 3.45 -17.49
C LYS A 61 -8.26 2.60 -16.52
N ASP A 62 -7.27 3.23 -15.92
CA ASP A 62 -6.64 2.72 -14.71
C ASP A 62 -7.49 3.05 -13.48
N ILE A 63 -7.27 2.31 -12.39
CA ILE A 63 -8.02 2.43 -11.15
C ILE A 63 -7.05 2.68 -10.00
N MET A 64 -7.43 3.55 -9.06
CA MET A 64 -6.70 3.78 -7.81
C MET A 64 -7.65 3.74 -6.61
N VAL A 65 -7.25 3.03 -5.56
CA VAL A 65 -7.82 3.21 -4.22
C VAL A 65 -7.08 4.39 -3.60
N VAL A 66 -7.69 5.57 -3.68
CA VAL A 66 -7.03 6.84 -3.32
C VAL A 66 -7.11 7.17 -1.84
N GLU A 67 -7.96 6.44 -1.11
CA GLU A 67 -7.99 6.46 0.35
C GLU A 67 -8.40 5.09 0.88
N THR A 68 -7.72 4.63 1.90
CA THR A 68 -8.08 3.45 2.70
C THR A 68 -7.44 3.53 4.07
N GLY A 69 -7.89 2.72 5.00
CA GLY A 69 -7.33 2.60 6.33
C GLY A 69 -8.06 1.56 7.15
N TYR A 70 -7.45 1.13 8.25
CA TYR A 70 -8.06 0.28 9.26
C TYR A 70 -7.44 0.57 10.62
N GLU A 71 -8.27 0.54 11.63
CA GLU A 71 -7.91 0.95 12.98
C GLU A 71 -7.26 -0.18 13.77
N ALA A 72 -6.35 0.20 14.68
CA ALA A 72 -5.65 -0.75 15.55
C ALA A 72 -6.19 -0.80 16.98
N LYS A 73 -7.11 0.10 17.40
CA LYS A 73 -7.55 0.19 18.80
C LYS A 73 -9.04 0.42 18.98
N TRP A 74 -9.64 1.32 18.24
CA TRP A 74 -11.06 1.63 18.30
C TRP A 74 -11.59 1.91 16.90
N GLN A 75 -12.84 1.54 16.69
CA GLN A 75 -13.54 1.69 15.44
C GLN A 75 -13.88 3.16 15.18
N ILE A 76 -13.74 3.61 13.95
CA ILE A 76 -14.12 4.96 13.50
C ILE A 76 -15.47 4.92 12.81
N GLY A 77 -15.66 4.01 11.88
CA GLY A 77 -16.94 3.80 11.18
C GLY A 77 -17.96 3.03 12.03
N ASP A 78 -19.22 3.07 11.66
CA ASP A 78 -20.33 2.53 12.43
C ASP A 78 -21.25 1.57 11.67
N THR A 79 -20.95 1.31 10.39
CA THR A 79 -21.81 0.50 9.52
C THR A 79 -21.51 -1.00 9.64
N TYR A 80 -20.23 -1.38 9.73
CA TYR A 80 -19.81 -2.77 9.86
C TYR A 80 -18.91 -2.93 11.07
N SER A 81 -19.23 -3.88 11.92
CA SER A 81 -18.39 -4.22 13.08
C SER A 81 -17.16 -5.05 12.68
N PRO A 82 -16.09 -5.07 13.50
CA PRO A 82 -14.92 -5.92 13.28
C PRO A 82 -15.27 -7.40 13.09
N SER A 83 -16.27 -7.92 13.81
CA SER A 83 -16.72 -9.31 13.67
C SER A 83 -17.38 -9.62 12.32
N GLN A 84 -18.01 -8.62 11.68
CA GLN A 84 -18.56 -8.76 10.32
C GLN A 84 -17.49 -8.64 9.24
N LEU A 85 -16.43 -7.91 9.53
CA LEU A 85 -15.32 -7.67 8.62
C LEU A 85 -14.27 -8.80 8.67
N GLY A 86 -14.11 -9.45 9.83
CA GLY A 86 -13.16 -10.54 10.04
C GLY A 86 -11.77 -10.09 10.52
N TRP A 87 -11.60 -8.80 10.82
CA TRP A 87 -10.34 -8.26 11.38
C TRP A 87 -10.61 -7.66 12.75
N GLU A 88 -9.76 -7.99 13.71
CA GLU A 88 -9.85 -7.44 15.07
C GLU A 88 -9.32 -5.99 15.12
N LEU A 89 -9.79 -5.21 16.09
CA LEU A 89 -9.22 -3.89 16.40
C LEU A 89 -7.92 -4.07 17.18
N SER A 90 -6.85 -4.34 16.47
CA SER A 90 -5.50 -4.54 16.99
C SER A 90 -4.46 -4.24 15.90
N GLU A 91 -3.20 -4.05 16.28
CA GLU A 91 -2.11 -3.90 15.30
C GLU A 91 -2.00 -5.12 14.37
N GLU A 92 -2.29 -6.31 14.88
CA GLU A 92 -2.34 -7.54 14.06
C GLU A 92 -3.55 -7.56 13.12
N GLY A 93 -4.73 -7.12 13.57
CA GLY A 93 -5.91 -7.00 12.71
C GLY A 93 -5.71 -5.95 11.62
N GLN A 94 -5.08 -4.82 11.93
CA GLN A 94 -4.68 -3.81 10.95
C GLN A 94 -3.70 -4.41 9.92
N ARG A 95 -2.70 -5.16 10.38
CA ARG A 95 -1.77 -5.88 9.50
C ARG A 95 -2.50 -6.86 8.59
N GLN A 96 -3.42 -7.66 9.16
CA GLN A 96 -4.20 -8.64 8.40
C GLN A 96 -5.08 -7.96 7.34
N PHE A 97 -5.77 -6.87 7.71
CA PHE A 97 -6.52 -6.06 6.72
C PHE A 97 -5.61 -5.59 5.58
N ALA A 98 -4.45 -5.02 5.89
CA ALA A 98 -3.51 -4.52 4.88
C ALA A 98 -3.04 -5.66 3.96
N ALA A 99 -2.73 -6.84 4.52
CA ALA A 99 -2.34 -8.03 3.75
C ALA A 99 -3.45 -8.48 2.80
N ASP A 100 -4.66 -8.66 3.33
CA ASP A 100 -5.82 -9.16 2.57
C ASP A 100 -6.24 -8.16 1.49
N LEU A 101 -6.18 -6.84 1.79
CA LEU A 101 -6.43 -5.78 0.82
C LEU A 101 -5.43 -5.83 -0.33
N VAL A 102 -4.14 -5.87 -0.03
CA VAL A 102 -3.08 -5.93 -1.04
C VAL A 102 -3.22 -7.19 -1.89
N ASP A 103 -3.48 -8.35 -1.27
CA ASP A 103 -3.69 -9.61 -1.98
C ASP A 103 -4.94 -9.56 -2.88
N GLU A 104 -5.96 -8.82 -2.48
CA GLU A 104 -7.12 -8.61 -3.34
C GLU A 104 -6.81 -7.68 -4.51
N LEU A 105 -6.23 -6.51 -4.24
CA LEU A 105 -5.93 -5.51 -5.27
C LEU A 105 -4.95 -6.04 -6.34
N ASN A 106 -3.97 -6.85 -5.94
CA ASN A 106 -3.00 -7.46 -6.85
C ASN A 106 -3.62 -8.46 -7.84
N LYS A 107 -4.89 -8.87 -7.65
CA LYS A 107 -5.64 -9.68 -8.63
C LYS A 107 -6.27 -8.86 -9.74
N HIS A 108 -6.31 -7.54 -9.59
CA HIS A 108 -6.97 -6.60 -10.47
C HIS A 108 -5.93 -5.82 -11.29
N PRO A 109 -5.68 -6.19 -12.56
CA PRO A 109 -4.58 -5.63 -13.36
C PRO A 109 -4.74 -4.14 -13.68
N LYS A 110 -5.95 -3.59 -13.55
CA LYS A 110 -6.22 -2.17 -13.76
C LYS A 110 -5.96 -1.32 -12.50
N VAL A 111 -5.77 -1.94 -11.34
CA VAL A 111 -5.48 -1.20 -10.11
C VAL A 111 -4.00 -0.86 -10.06
N THR A 112 -3.69 0.44 -10.18
CA THR A 112 -2.33 0.98 -10.30
C THR A 112 -1.91 1.86 -9.12
N GLY A 113 -2.81 2.14 -8.16
CA GLY A 113 -2.52 2.98 -7.00
C GLY A 113 -3.28 2.56 -5.75
N LEU A 114 -2.59 2.64 -4.61
CA LEU A 114 -3.13 2.39 -3.28
C LEU A 114 -2.56 3.40 -2.30
N PHE A 115 -3.43 4.16 -1.62
CA PHE A 115 -3.04 5.21 -0.69
C PHE A 115 -3.68 4.98 0.66
N TRP A 116 -2.84 4.92 1.70
CA TRP A 116 -3.31 4.85 3.07
C TRP A 116 -3.60 6.25 3.60
N TRP A 117 -4.78 6.42 4.19
CA TRP A 117 -5.19 7.71 4.77
C TRP A 117 -4.54 7.91 6.13
N MET A 118 -3.88 9.06 6.32
CA MET A 118 -3.16 9.44 7.53
C MET A 118 -2.17 8.35 8.00
N PRO A 119 -1.17 7.99 7.16
CA PRO A 119 -0.22 6.94 7.51
C PRO A 119 0.69 7.33 8.67
N GLU A 120 0.89 8.63 8.91
CA GLU A 120 1.70 9.16 9.99
C GLU A 120 0.93 9.20 11.31
N ASP A 121 1.67 9.02 12.40
CA ASP A 121 1.14 9.23 13.74
C ASP A 121 0.98 10.72 14.02
N ASN A 122 -0.23 11.15 14.33
CA ASN A 122 -0.53 12.54 14.65
C ASN A 122 -1.04 12.73 16.09
N GLU A 123 -0.45 12.04 17.03
CA GLU A 123 -0.80 12.07 18.46
C GLU A 123 -0.78 13.48 19.02
N PHE A 124 0.13 14.34 18.56
CA PHE A 124 0.27 15.71 19.04
C PHE A 124 -1.02 16.56 18.89
N TRP A 125 -1.81 16.31 17.87
CA TRP A 125 -3.05 17.02 17.59
C TRP A 125 -4.30 16.29 18.10
N ALA A 126 -4.17 15.05 18.54
CA ALA A 126 -5.29 14.20 18.94
C ALA A 126 -6.17 14.80 20.05
N ASP A 127 -5.57 15.56 20.97
CA ASP A 127 -6.31 16.22 22.04
C ASP A 127 -7.00 17.53 21.60
N LYS A 128 -6.64 18.08 20.46
CA LYS A 128 -7.10 19.39 19.98
C LYS A 128 -8.16 19.28 18.90
N ASP A 129 -8.15 18.19 18.14
CA ASP A 129 -9.07 17.95 17.04
C ASP A 129 -9.69 16.54 17.16
N PRO A 130 -11.02 16.44 17.38
CA PRO A 130 -11.69 15.15 17.49
C PRO A 130 -11.55 14.24 16.23
N ALA A 131 -11.49 14.85 15.04
CA ALA A 131 -11.32 14.10 13.80
C ALA A 131 -9.92 13.48 13.73
N LEU A 132 -8.88 14.25 14.05
CA LEU A 132 -7.50 13.73 14.12
C LEU A 132 -7.38 12.67 15.22
N LYS A 133 -8.04 12.87 16.37
CA LYS A 133 -8.09 11.85 17.43
C LYS A 133 -8.72 10.54 16.96
N ALA A 134 -9.76 10.60 16.14
CA ALA A 134 -10.38 9.40 15.59
C ALA A 134 -9.41 8.61 14.71
N TRP A 135 -8.68 9.29 13.84
CA TRP A 135 -7.84 8.67 12.81
C TRP A 135 -6.44 8.25 13.26
N TRP A 136 -5.88 8.83 14.35
CA TRP A 136 -4.51 8.49 14.72
C TRP A 136 -4.27 7.01 15.03
N ASN A 137 -5.30 6.26 15.41
CA ASN A 137 -5.16 4.82 15.60
C ASN A 137 -5.22 4.00 14.30
N ALA A 138 -5.44 4.65 13.17
CA ALA A 138 -5.28 4.08 11.84
C ALA A 138 -3.89 4.33 11.23
N SER A 139 -2.99 5.01 11.94
CA SER A 139 -1.60 5.25 11.52
C SER A 139 -0.84 3.96 11.23
N LEU A 140 0.13 4.04 10.32
CA LEU A 140 1.08 2.96 10.00
C LEU A 140 2.38 3.02 10.81
N TYR A 141 2.46 3.93 11.78
CA TYR A 141 3.61 4.12 12.66
C TYR A 141 3.20 4.10 14.12
N THR A 142 4.10 3.62 14.99
CA THR A 142 3.86 3.64 16.44
C THR A 142 3.92 5.06 16.97
N GLN A 143 3.01 5.35 17.88
CA GLN A 143 3.08 6.55 18.70
C GLN A 143 4.40 6.66 19.44
N ASN A 144 4.85 7.86 19.68
CA ASN A 144 6.04 8.21 20.46
C ASN A 144 7.39 7.78 19.87
N THR A 145 7.45 6.77 19.01
CA THR A 145 8.73 6.27 18.49
C THR A 145 8.87 6.39 16.99
N GLY A 146 7.78 6.61 16.25
CA GLY A 146 7.76 6.66 14.79
C GLY A 146 8.23 5.38 14.11
N LYS A 147 8.21 4.23 14.80
CA LYS A 147 8.56 2.94 14.21
C LYS A 147 7.43 2.45 13.31
N PRO A 148 7.72 1.92 12.11
CA PRO A 148 6.68 1.38 11.26
C PRO A 148 6.00 0.17 11.92
N LEU A 149 4.68 0.13 11.82
CA LEU A 149 3.85 -1.01 12.20
C LEU A 149 3.93 -2.11 11.12
N ALA A 150 3.53 -3.33 11.47
CA ALA A 150 3.57 -4.46 10.57
C ALA A 150 2.71 -4.24 9.30
N ALA A 151 1.61 -3.51 9.39
CA ALA A 151 0.75 -3.15 8.26
C ALA A 151 1.50 -2.36 7.17
N MET A 152 2.47 -1.50 7.55
CA MET A 152 3.30 -0.76 6.59
C MET A 152 4.09 -1.70 5.66
N PHE A 153 4.57 -2.82 6.17
CA PHE A 153 5.32 -3.80 5.37
C PHE A 153 4.41 -4.61 4.45
N GLU A 154 3.14 -4.83 4.82
CA GLU A 154 2.16 -5.45 3.93
C GLU A 154 1.81 -4.51 2.77
N MET A 155 1.70 -3.20 3.00
CA MET A 155 1.47 -2.21 1.93
C MET A 155 2.57 -2.21 0.87
N GLN A 156 3.81 -2.52 1.23
CA GLN A 156 4.93 -2.63 0.29
C GLN A 156 4.78 -3.78 -0.72
N ARG A 157 3.89 -4.74 -0.47
CA ARG A 157 3.61 -5.86 -1.39
C ARG A 157 2.70 -5.45 -2.55
N PHE A 158 2.07 -4.28 -2.48
CA PHE A 158 1.22 -3.78 -3.56
C PHE A 158 2.04 -3.57 -4.84
N LEU A 159 1.59 -4.10 -5.97
CA LEU A 159 2.26 -4.14 -7.27
C LEU A 159 3.65 -4.84 -7.30
N ASN A 160 4.14 -5.35 -6.17
CA ASN A 160 5.39 -6.12 -6.12
C ASN A 160 5.22 -7.58 -6.60
N SER A 161 4.06 -7.95 -7.11
CA SER A 161 3.86 -9.18 -7.89
C SER A 161 4.41 -9.10 -9.31
N THR A 162 4.72 -7.90 -9.82
CA THR A 162 5.58 -7.71 -10.98
C THR A 162 7.00 -7.59 -10.45
N PRO A 163 7.98 -8.37 -10.90
CA PRO A 163 9.35 -8.20 -10.43
C PRO A 163 9.81 -6.81 -10.84
N SER A 164 9.80 -5.86 -9.89
CA SER A 164 10.76 -4.77 -10.01
C SER A 164 12.12 -5.45 -10.07
N ALA A 165 13.02 -5.01 -10.94
CA ALA A 165 14.26 -5.68 -11.36
C ALA A 165 15.29 -5.96 -10.24
N VAL A 166 14.83 -6.26 -9.04
CA VAL A 166 15.55 -6.93 -7.97
C VAL A 166 14.96 -8.33 -7.88
N GLU A 167 15.37 -9.21 -8.78
CA GLU A 167 15.22 -10.64 -8.57
C GLU A 167 15.63 -10.95 -7.14
N LYS A 168 14.70 -11.47 -6.35
CA LYS A 168 15.03 -12.14 -5.10
C LYS A 168 15.90 -13.33 -5.51
N VAL A 169 17.22 -13.17 -5.43
CA VAL A 169 18.15 -14.26 -5.66
C VAL A 169 17.86 -15.31 -4.59
N THR A 170 16.99 -16.24 -4.91
CA THR A 170 16.82 -17.46 -4.13
C THR A 170 18.15 -18.21 -4.27
N THR A 171 18.82 -18.42 -3.17
CA THR A 171 20.13 -19.08 -3.06
C THR A 171 20.05 -20.60 -3.30
N GLU A 172 19.19 -21.07 -4.17
CA GLU A 172 19.19 -22.46 -4.64
C GLU A 172 19.49 -22.48 -6.14
N GLY A 173 20.77 -22.65 -6.45
CA GLY A 173 21.24 -22.99 -7.80
C GLY A 173 22.13 -21.99 -8.54
N ALA A 174 22.46 -20.85 -7.99
CA ALA A 174 23.42 -19.94 -8.61
C ALA A 174 24.84 -20.48 -8.40
N LYS A 175 25.37 -21.16 -9.41
CA LYS A 175 26.82 -21.33 -9.54
C LYS A 175 27.45 -19.95 -9.48
N SER A 176 28.28 -19.71 -8.46
CA SER A 176 29.04 -18.51 -8.22
C SER A 176 29.83 -18.11 -9.48
N GLN A 177 29.29 -17.20 -10.29
CA GLN A 177 30.14 -16.32 -11.05
C GLN A 177 30.64 -15.25 -10.08
N THR A 178 31.86 -15.38 -9.63
CA THR A 178 32.58 -14.36 -8.87
C THR A 178 32.74 -13.13 -9.75
N SER A 179 31.75 -12.25 -9.71
CA SER A 179 31.89 -10.93 -10.31
C SER A 179 32.90 -10.16 -9.44
N ASN A 180 34.05 -9.86 -9.99
CA ASN A 180 35.10 -9.08 -9.33
C ASN A 180 34.75 -7.59 -9.21
N ILE A 181 33.45 -7.31 -8.97
CA ILE A 181 32.91 -5.96 -8.89
C ILE A 181 32.77 -5.58 -7.43
N TRP A 182 33.46 -4.52 -7.04
CA TRP A 182 33.44 -3.97 -5.70
C TRP A 182 32.66 -2.66 -5.64
N TYR A 183 31.98 -2.43 -4.54
CA TYR A 183 31.29 -1.18 -4.25
C TYR A 183 31.72 -0.66 -2.88
N ASN A 184 31.85 0.66 -2.74
CA ASN A 184 31.98 1.31 -1.44
C ASN A 184 30.61 1.44 -0.76
N LEU A 185 30.55 1.96 0.48
CA LEU A 185 29.31 2.14 1.23
C LEU A 185 28.37 3.20 0.61
N GLN A 186 28.86 4.04 -0.28
CA GLN A 186 28.08 5.01 -1.04
C GLN A 186 27.48 4.41 -2.34
N GLY A 187 27.67 3.10 -2.56
CA GLY A 187 27.18 2.40 -3.75
C GLY A 187 28.01 2.67 -5.03
N GLN A 188 29.14 3.35 -4.93
CA GLN A 188 30.01 3.62 -6.07
C GLN A 188 30.86 2.39 -6.37
N ARG A 189 30.96 2.04 -7.66
CA ARG A 189 31.81 0.95 -8.12
C ARG A 189 33.30 1.33 -7.98
N VAL A 190 34.09 0.45 -7.40
CA VAL A 190 35.55 0.57 -7.26
C VAL A 190 36.23 -0.62 -7.92
N SER A 191 37.39 -0.41 -8.54
CA SER A 191 38.12 -1.47 -9.25
C SER A 191 38.68 -2.54 -8.30
N SER A 192 39.08 -2.12 -7.10
CA SER A 192 39.49 -2.95 -5.97
C SER A 192 39.57 -2.09 -4.70
N PRO A 193 39.41 -2.67 -3.49
CA PRO A 193 39.60 -1.90 -2.25
C PRO A 193 41.08 -1.49 -2.13
N LYS A 194 41.36 -0.19 -2.17
CA LYS A 194 42.72 0.35 -2.01
C LYS A 194 42.99 0.93 -0.61
N ALA A 195 41.94 1.06 0.20
CA ALA A 195 42.03 1.62 1.55
C ALA A 195 41.33 0.71 2.55
N LYS A 196 41.71 0.84 3.83
CA LYS A 196 40.97 0.18 4.93
C LYS A 196 39.53 0.68 4.93
N GLY A 197 38.59 -0.21 5.05
CA GLY A 197 37.17 0.16 5.02
C GLY A 197 36.25 -1.02 4.79
N VAL A 198 34.95 -0.71 4.63
CA VAL A 198 33.90 -1.68 4.35
C VAL A 198 33.48 -1.56 2.89
N TYR A 199 33.44 -2.68 2.21
CA TYR A 199 33.11 -2.80 0.79
C TYR A 199 32.05 -3.89 0.59
N ILE A 200 31.41 -3.87 -0.54
CA ILE A 200 30.47 -4.91 -0.99
C ILE A 200 31.03 -5.58 -2.25
N ASN A 201 31.15 -6.90 -2.22
CA ASN A 201 31.54 -7.71 -3.36
C ASN A 201 30.68 -8.97 -3.43
N GLY A 202 30.08 -9.24 -4.59
CA GLY A 202 29.19 -10.38 -4.78
C GLY A 202 28.01 -10.40 -3.78
N GLY A 203 27.49 -9.23 -3.41
CA GLY A 203 26.41 -9.10 -2.43
C GLY A 203 26.83 -9.30 -0.96
N ARG A 204 28.12 -9.46 -0.68
CA ARG A 204 28.66 -9.69 0.68
C ARG A 204 29.41 -8.46 1.18
N LYS A 205 29.23 -8.16 2.46
CA LYS A 205 30.00 -7.13 3.17
C LYS A 205 31.40 -7.67 3.50
N ILE A 206 32.43 -6.96 3.05
CA ILE A 206 33.85 -7.30 3.27
C ILE A 206 34.54 -6.14 3.98
N VAL A 207 35.24 -6.45 5.07
CA VAL A 207 36.05 -5.48 5.82
C VAL A 207 37.50 -5.64 5.39
N VAL A 208 38.09 -4.59 4.80
CA VAL A 208 39.50 -4.49 4.48
C VAL A 208 40.21 -3.80 5.65
N LYS A 209 41.16 -4.50 6.28
CA LYS A 209 41.93 -4.04 7.46
C LYS A 209 43.21 -3.31 7.06
#